data_d1972c8d208856ee3b1099968cfe4144
#
_entry.id   d1972c8d208856ee3b1099968cfe4144
#
_cell.length_a   1.000
_cell.length_b   1.000
_cell.length_c   1.000
_cell.angle_alpha   90.00
_cell.angle_beta   90.00
_cell.angle_gamma   90.00
#
_symmetry.space_group_name_H-M   'P 1'
#
loop_
_entity.id
_entity.type
_entity.pdbx_description
1 polymer ?
#
loop_
_entity_poly.entity_id
_entity_poly.type
_entity_poly.pdbx_seq_one_letter_code
_entity_poly.pdbx_strand_id
1 'polypeptide(L)'
;MPIEFGNTENQTFSYVRVHAPSNTWTIKTGDEDTKVDMSKGISIDIKNVKFGWLKIDIGIRDWVEWESTSSPSPKPADDYKQGFEVTCFYNGVEAVFSNNTFWGGQFIAKLYNQAEKHPEFKSKVPIVKISASTPIKVGKGTSYDLGFTISDWDTDPKSKAQPPEEAKTVEAEVSFDDFK
;
A
#
# COMPACT_ATOMS: atom_id res chain seq x y z
N MET A 1 -15.00 -16.49 31.91
CA MET A 1 -14.10 -15.48 31.54
C MET A 1 -14.61 -14.66 30.40
N PRO A 2 -14.73 -13.41 30.58
CA PRO A 2 -15.32 -12.59 29.53
C PRO A 2 -14.37 -12.52 28.36
N ILE A 3 -14.94 -12.54 27.21
CA ILE A 3 -14.20 -12.37 26.03
C ILE A 3 -14.16 -10.91 25.73
N GLU A 4 -12.96 -10.41 25.65
CA GLU A 4 -12.85 -9.05 25.34
C GLU A 4 -12.77 -8.94 23.87
N PHE A 5 -13.68 -8.29 23.29
CA PHE A 5 -13.63 -8.09 21.90
C PHE A 5 -12.82 -6.90 21.66
N GLY A 6 -11.66 -7.08 22.09
CA GLY A 6 -10.82 -6.20 21.70
C GLY A 6 -11.02 -4.84 21.95
N ASN A 7 -10.16 -4.17 22.04
CA ASN A 7 -10.11 -2.83 22.04
C ASN A 7 -10.02 -2.36 20.69
N THR A 8 -10.82 -2.90 19.83
CA THR A 8 -10.71 -2.54 18.45
C THR A 8 -11.01 -1.10 18.25
N GLU A 9 -11.70 -0.50 19.17
CA GLU A 9 -11.95 0.91 18.98
C GLU A 9 -10.69 1.72 19.11
N ASN A 10 -9.66 1.15 19.70
CA ASN A 10 -8.38 1.86 19.79
C ASN A 10 -7.44 1.47 18.70
N GLN A 11 -7.84 0.56 17.81
CA GLN A 11 -6.99 0.18 16.71
C GLN A 11 -7.37 0.98 15.50
N THR A 12 -6.43 1.73 15.01
CA THR A 12 -6.65 2.54 13.84
C THR A 12 -5.92 1.86 12.68
N PHE A 13 -6.68 1.48 11.68
CA PHE A 13 -6.09 0.85 10.51
C PHE A 13 -5.88 1.90 9.43
N SER A 14 -4.80 1.77 8.72
CA SER A 14 -4.49 2.65 7.61
C SER A 14 -4.56 1.88 6.31
N TYR A 15 -5.13 2.50 5.30
CA TYR A 15 -5.30 1.90 3.99
C TYR A 15 -4.77 2.83 2.92
N VAL A 16 -4.18 2.23 1.88
CA VAL A 16 -3.78 3.00 0.72
C VAL A 16 -4.94 3.00 -0.27
N ARG A 17 -5.27 4.17 -0.75
CA ARG A 17 -6.30 4.34 -1.76
C ARG A 17 -5.67 4.98 -2.98
N VAL A 18 -5.99 4.45 -4.14
CA VAL A 18 -5.42 4.96 -5.38
C VAL A 18 -6.55 5.31 -6.33
N HIS A 19 -6.51 6.53 -6.80
CA HIS A 19 -7.41 6.95 -7.87
C HIS A 19 -6.58 6.96 -9.14
N ALA A 20 -6.67 5.88 -9.89
CA ALA A 20 -5.82 5.68 -11.05
C ALA A 20 -5.94 6.77 -12.12
N PRO A 21 -7.14 7.24 -12.45
CA PRO A 21 -7.23 8.28 -13.49
C PRO A 21 -6.41 9.53 -13.20
N SER A 22 -6.30 9.93 -11.94
CA SER A 22 -5.53 11.13 -11.58
C SER A 22 -4.17 10.81 -10.97
N ASN A 23 -3.84 9.53 -10.84
CA ASN A 23 -2.61 9.10 -10.19
C ASN A 23 -2.48 9.70 -8.79
N THR A 24 -3.58 9.67 -8.05
CA THR A 24 -3.59 10.20 -6.70
C THR A 24 -3.56 9.05 -5.70
N TRP A 25 -2.55 9.05 -4.86
CA TRP A 25 -2.36 8.04 -3.82
C TRP A 25 -2.61 8.69 -2.47
N THR A 26 -3.43 8.07 -1.66
CA THR A 26 -3.82 8.61 -0.36
C THR A 26 -3.77 7.51 0.68
N ILE A 27 -3.31 7.85 1.87
CA ILE A 27 -3.37 6.93 3.00
C ILE A 27 -4.48 7.42 3.91
N LYS A 28 -5.47 6.56 4.11
CA LYS A 28 -6.58 6.90 4.99
C LYS A 28 -6.35 6.24 6.32
N THR A 29 -6.30 7.03 7.36
CA THR A 29 -6.14 6.56 8.73
C THR A 29 -7.32 7.09 9.53
N GLY A 30 -8.26 6.21 9.89
CA GLY A 30 -9.48 6.67 10.54
C GLY A 30 -10.24 7.61 9.62
N ASP A 31 -10.43 8.84 10.07
CA ASP A 31 -11.12 9.84 9.25
C ASP A 31 -10.16 10.75 8.52
N GLU A 32 -8.87 10.55 8.70
CA GLU A 32 -7.89 11.42 8.05
C GLU A 32 -7.38 10.86 6.75
N ASP A 33 -7.23 11.72 5.77
CA ASP A 33 -6.67 11.35 4.48
C ASP A 33 -5.35 12.11 4.31
N THR A 34 -4.29 11.37 4.05
CA THR A 34 -2.98 11.95 3.80
C THR A 34 -2.57 11.64 2.38
N LYS A 35 -2.36 12.67 1.59
CA LYS A 35 -1.94 12.48 0.21
C LYS A 35 -0.47 12.08 0.19
N VAL A 36 -0.16 11.06 -0.58
CA VAL A 36 1.22 10.59 -0.71
C VAL A 36 1.95 11.49 -1.70
N ASP A 37 3.09 12.01 -1.27
CA ASP A 37 3.94 12.82 -2.13
C ASP A 37 4.86 11.90 -2.92
N MET A 38 4.58 11.71 -4.19
CA MET A 38 5.34 10.77 -5.00
C MET A 38 6.75 11.24 -5.31
N SER A 39 7.11 12.47 -4.97
CA SER A 39 8.49 12.86 -5.06
C SER A 39 9.31 12.13 -3.99
N LYS A 40 8.66 11.71 -2.91
CA LYS A 40 9.30 10.92 -1.87
C LYS A 40 9.14 9.43 -2.10
N GLY A 41 8.09 9.03 -2.78
CA GLY A 41 7.79 7.63 -3.01
C GLY A 41 7.10 6.97 -1.82
N ILE A 42 6.71 5.74 -2.03
CA ILE A 42 6.05 4.94 -1.00
C ILE A 42 6.75 3.58 -0.96
N SER A 43 7.03 3.09 0.22
CA SER A 43 7.67 1.78 0.36
C SER A 43 6.61 0.70 0.25
N ILE A 44 6.83 -0.28 -0.60
CA ILE A 44 5.88 -1.37 -0.82
C ILE A 44 6.60 -2.68 -0.56
N ASP A 45 6.12 -3.42 0.43
CA ASP A 45 6.76 -4.68 0.84
C ASP A 45 6.38 -5.80 -0.14
N ILE A 46 6.86 -5.66 -1.35
CA ILE A 46 6.41 -6.51 -2.47
C ILE A 46 6.79 -7.98 -2.31
N LYS A 47 7.86 -8.28 -1.61
CA LYS A 47 8.24 -9.68 -1.45
C LYS A 47 7.23 -10.45 -0.59
N ASN A 48 6.47 -9.75 0.22
CA ASN A 48 5.47 -10.37 1.10
C ASN A 48 4.04 -10.13 0.61
N VAL A 49 3.88 -9.82 -0.66
CA VAL A 49 2.54 -9.61 -1.22
C VAL A 49 1.73 -10.90 -1.11
N LYS A 50 0.45 -10.76 -0.81
CA LYS A 50 -0.47 -11.89 -0.71
C LYS A 50 -1.50 -11.79 -1.81
N PHE A 51 -1.91 -12.93 -2.32
CA PHE A 51 -2.94 -12.99 -3.33
C PHE A 51 -4.14 -13.74 -2.79
N GLY A 52 -5.31 -13.42 -3.27
CA GLY A 52 -6.53 -14.02 -2.79
C GLY A 52 -7.73 -13.59 -3.61
N TRP A 53 -8.91 -13.91 -3.06
CA TRP A 53 -10.17 -13.48 -3.62
C TRP A 53 -10.65 -12.30 -2.81
N LEU A 54 -11.00 -11.23 -3.50
CA LEU A 54 -11.41 -9.99 -2.85
C LEU A 54 -12.74 -9.56 -3.38
N LYS A 55 -13.68 -9.33 -2.48
CA LYS A 55 -14.97 -8.77 -2.80
C LYS A 55 -15.06 -7.41 -2.17
N ILE A 56 -15.31 -6.40 -2.97
CA ILE A 56 -15.49 -5.04 -2.49
C ILE A 56 -16.85 -4.56 -2.93
N ASP A 57 -17.64 -4.10 -1.98
CA ASP A 57 -18.95 -3.55 -2.25
C ASP A 57 -19.18 -2.45 -1.22
N ILE A 58 -20.30 -1.77 -1.31
CA ILE A 58 -20.60 -0.70 -0.38
C ILE A 58 -20.63 -1.26 1.04
N GLY A 59 -19.70 -0.78 1.85
CA GLY A 59 -19.63 -1.20 3.24
C GLY A 59 -19.14 -2.62 3.47
N ILE A 60 -18.71 -3.31 2.42
CA ILE A 60 -18.25 -4.69 2.53
C ILE A 60 -16.89 -4.83 1.89
N ARG A 61 -16.00 -5.48 2.60
CA ARG A 61 -14.71 -5.86 2.07
C ARG A 61 -14.40 -7.23 2.63
N ASP A 62 -14.41 -8.24 1.78
CA ASP A 62 -14.17 -9.61 2.20
C ASP A 62 -12.97 -10.17 1.48
N TRP A 63 -12.04 -10.73 2.22
CA TRP A 63 -10.75 -11.21 1.71
C TRP A 63 -10.59 -12.68 2.08
N VAL A 64 -10.31 -13.49 1.07
CA VAL A 64 -10.01 -14.90 1.28
C VAL A 64 -8.65 -15.17 0.67
N GLU A 65 -7.66 -15.33 1.50
CA GLU A 65 -6.29 -15.49 1.05
C GLU A 65 -6.08 -16.87 0.43
N TRP A 66 -5.33 -16.94 -0.65
CA TRP A 66 -4.95 -18.22 -1.24
C TRP A 66 -3.90 -18.88 -0.38
N GLU A 67 -3.79 -20.20 -0.48
CA GLU A 67 -2.79 -20.92 0.29
C GLU A 67 -1.38 -20.56 -0.14
N SER A 68 -1.18 -20.23 -1.38
CA SER A 68 0.09 -19.74 -1.87
C SER A 68 -0.15 -18.80 -3.03
N THR A 69 0.87 -18.03 -3.39
CA THR A 69 0.73 -17.06 -4.46
C THR A 69 0.47 -17.72 -5.82
N SER A 70 0.81 -18.98 -5.93
CA SER A 70 0.63 -19.68 -7.22
C SER A 70 -0.49 -20.71 -7.19
N SER A 71 -1.22 -20.80 -6.09
CA SER A 71 -2.22 -21.85 -5.94
C SER A 71 -3.54 -21.25 -5.48
N PRO A 72 -4.37 -20.78 -6.40
CA PRO A 72 -5.64 -20.19 -6.01
C PRO A 72 -6.55 -21.18 -5.33
N SER A 73 -7.19 -20.74 -4.26
CA SER A 73 -8.24 -21.50 -3.62
C SER A 73 -9.50 -21.42 -4.47
N PRO A 74 -10.48 -22.29 -4.25
CA PRO A 74 -11.74 -22.16 -4.99
C PRO A 74 -12.39 -20.82 -4.71
N LYS A 75 -12.96 -20.24 -5.75
CA LYS A 75 -13.63 -18.94 -5.64
C LYS A 75 -14.86 -19.06 -4.76
N PRO A 76 -14.98 -18.24 -3.73
CA PRO A 76 -16.11 -18.37 -2.81
C PRO A 76 -17.47 -18.08 -3.45
N ALA A 77 -17.54 -17.13 -4.36
CA ALA A 77 -18.78 -16.77 -5.05
C ALA A 77 -18.43 -15.97 -6.30
N ASP A 78 -19.42 -15.75 -7.16
CA ASP A 78 -19.15 -15.11 -8.44
C ASP A 78 -18.70 -13.65 -8.30
N ASP A 79 -19.07 -12.99 -7.23
CA ASP A 79 -18.74 -11.57 -7.05
C ASP A 79 -17.37 -11.34 -6.44
N TYR A 80 -16.60 -12.40 -6.21
CA TYR A 80 -15.22 -12.25 -5.78
C TYR A 80 -14.33 -12.14 -7.01
N LYS A 81 -13.30 -11.33 -6.90
CA LYS A 81 -12.32 -11.18 -7.96
C LYS A 81 -10.93 -11.45 -7.42
N GLN A 82 -10.05 -11.87 -8.31
CA GLN A 82 -8.67 -12.05 -7.93
C GLN A 82 -8.11 -10.71 -7.49
N GLY A 83 -7.47 -10.69 -6.35
CA GLY A 83 -6.90 -9.47 -5.80
C GLY A 83 -5.61 -9.72 -5.06
N PHE A 84 -5.06 -8.65 -4.51
CA PHE A 84 -3.84 -8.75 -3.73
C PHE A 84 -3.94 -7.86 -2.50
N GLU A 85 -3.05 -8.12 -1.57
CA GLU A 85 -2.92 -7.33 -0.37
C GLU A 85 -1.44 -7.20 -0.08
N VAL A 86 -0.97 -5.98 0.13
CA VAL A 86 0.44 -5.74 0.38
C VAL A 86 0.58 -4.60 1.38
N THR A 87 1.60 -4.68 2.21
CA THR A 87 1.87 -3.66 3.20
C THR A 87 2.74 -2.56 2.61
N CYS A 88 2.37 -1.33 2.88
CA CYS A 88 3.10 -0.15 2.43
C CYS A 88 3.49 0.69 3.62
N PHE A 89 4.52 1.51 3.44
CA PHE A 89 4.99 2.42 4.49
C PHE A 89 5.22 3.79 3.88
N TYR A 90 4.73 4.81 4.55
CA TYR A 90 4.91 6.18 4.12
C TYR A 90 5.02 7.08 5.34
N ASN A 91 6.13 7.80 5.46
CA ASN A 91 6.38 8.67 6.62
C ASN A 91 6.13 7.94 7.92
N GLY A 92 6.59 6.66 7.92
CA GLY A 92 6.42 5.95 9.16
C GLY A 92 5.08 5.32 9.40
N VAL A 93 4.14 5.53 8.58
CA VAL A 93 2.82 4.95 8.76
C VAL A 93 2.76 3.66 7.96
N GLU A 94 2.33 2.60 8.62
CA GLU A 94 2.12 1.33 7.94
C GLU A 94 0.69 1.29 7.44
N ALA A 95 0.50 0.98 6.18
CA ALA A 95 -0.82 0.96 5.57
C ALA A 95 -0.97 -0.24 4.65
N VAL A 96 -2.18 -0.72 4.48
CA VAL A 96 -2.46 -1.87 3.64
C VAL A 96 -3.00 -1.39 2.29
N PHE A 97 -2.39 -1.88 1.24
CA PHE A 97 -2.88 -1.62 -0.12
C PHE A 97 -3.48 -2.91 -0.64
N SER A 98 -4.77 -2.89 -0.90
CA SER A 98 -5.45 -4.04 -1.50
C SER A 98 -6.28 -3.58 -2.67
N ASN A 99 -6.36 -4.40 -3.70
CA ASN A 99 -7.03 -4.02 -4.93
C ASN A 99 -7.41 -5.28 -5.70
N ASN A 100 -8.50 -5.21 -6.44
CA ASN A 100 -8.95 -6.31 -7.28
C ASN A 100 -9.25 -5.85 -8.70
N THR A 101 -8.68 -4.73 -9.12
CA THR A 101 -8.87 -4.22 -10.47
C THR A 101 -7.80 -4.77 -11.39
N PHE A 102 -8.08 -4.68 -12.69
CA PHE A 102 -7.10 -5.11 -13.69
C PHE A 102 -5.80 -4.30 -13.55
N TRP A 103 -5.91 -2.97 -13.45
CA TRP A 103 -4.72 -2.14 -13.38
C TRP A 103 -3.90 -2.42 -12.12
N GLY A 104 -4.59 -2.71 -11.02
CA GLY A 104 -3.88 -3.01 -9.78
C GLY A 104 -3.07 -4.28 -9.88
N GLY A 105 -3.67 -5.32 -10.43
CA GLY A 105 -2.98 -6.58 -10.63
C GLY A 105 -1.78 -6.44 -11.55
N GLN A 106 -1.95 -5.68 -12.63
CA GLN A 106 -0.83 -5.46 -13.56
C GLN A 106 0.30 -4.68 -12.89
N PHE A 107 -0.04 -3.67 -12.11
CA PHE A 107 0.96 -2.89 -11.40
C PHE A 107 1.77 -3.76 -10.45
N ILE A 108 1.08 -4.56 -9.64
CA ILE A 108 1.76 -5.41 -8.66
C ILE A 108 2.62 -6.47 -9.36
N ALA A 109 2.13 -7.04 -10.45
CA ALA A 109 2.90 -8.03 -11.19
C ALA A 109 4.18 -7.43 -11.75
N LYS A 110 4.08 -6.25 -12.34
CA LYS A 110 5.25 -5.58 -12.90
C LYS A 110 6.24 -5.20 -11.80
N LEU A 111 5.72 -4.72 -10.69
CA LEU A 111 6.59 -4.34 -9.58
C LEU A 111 7.32 -5.56 -9.03
N TYR A 112 6.61 -6.66 -8.83
CA TYR A 112 7.22 -7.89 -8.32
C TYR A 112 8.29 -8.39 -9.27
N ASN A 113 7.97 -8.46 -10.55
CA ASN A 113 8.90 -8.99 -11.53
C ASN A 113 10.17 -8.14 -11.66
N GLN A 114 10.02 -6.83 -11.53
CA GLN A 114 11.17 -5.95 -11.58
C GLN A 114 11.98 -6.02 -10.29
N ALA A 115 11.30 -6.03 -9.15
CA ALA A 115 11.96 -6.05 -7.86
C ALA A 115 12.71 -7.35 -7.62
N GLU A 116 12.14 -8.47 -8.05
CA GLU A 116 12.70 -9.78 -7.81
C GLU A 116 14.10 -9.92 -8.40
N LYS A 117 14.39 -9.20 -9.45
CA LYS A 117 15.69 -9.26 -10.11
C LYS A 117 16.76 -8.48 -9.38
N HIS A 118 16.38 -7.67 -8.41
CA HIS A 118 17.34 -6.82 -7.72
C HIS A 118 17.99 -7.55 -6.55
N PRO A 119 19.29 -7.33 -6.33
CA PRO A 119 19.98 -8.04 -5.23
C PRO A 119 19.44 -7.71 -3.85
N GLU A 120 18.76 -6.56 -3.69
CA GLU A 120 18.22 -6.17 -2.39
C GLU A 120 16.85 -6.76 -2.11
N PHE A 121 16.28 -7.47 -3.06
CA PHE A 121 14.88 -7.91 -2.96
C PHE A 121 14.58 -8.69 -1.67
N LYS A 122 15.45 -9.56 -1.26
CA LYS A 122 15.18 -10.42 -0.11
C LYS A 122 15.38 -9.73 1.22
N SER A 123 16.17 -8.69 1.25
CA SER A 123 16.55 -8.08 2.53
C SER A 123 15.97 -6.69 2.76
N LYS A 124 15.44 -6.04 1.72
CA LYS A 124 14.98 -4.68 1.84
C LYS A 124 13.64 -4.48 1.15
N VAL A 125 13.06 -3.32 1.38
CA VAL A 125 11.75 -2.96 0.81
C VAL A 125 11.96 -1.86 -0.21
N PRO A 126 11.47 -2.00 -1.43
CA PRO A 126 11.68 -0.97 -2.44
C PRO A 126 10.85 0.28 -2.17
N ILE A 127 11.43 1.41 -2.45
CA ILE A 127 10.74 2.69 -2.42
C ILE A 127 10.31 2.98 -3.86
N VAL A 128 9.01 3.07 -4.06
CA VAL A 128 8.42 3.14 -5.40
C VAL A 128 7.86 4.53 -5.64
N LYS A 129 8.19 5.10 -6.78
CA LYS A 129 7.62 6.37 -7.21
C LYS A 129 6.79 6.12 -8.44
N ILE A 130 5.54 6.57 -8.40
CA ILE A 130 4.62 6.39 -9.52
C ILE A 130 4.68 7.65 -10.37
N SER A 131 5.20 7.52 -11.57
CA SER A 131 5.44 8.68 -12.41
C SER A 131 4.24 9.11 -13.23
N ALA A 132 3.40 8.19 -13.61
CA ALA A 132 2.27 8.51 -14.48
C ALA A 132 1.22 7.42 -14.45
N SER A 133 0.01 7.78 -14.83
CA SER A 133 -1.07 6.83 -15.02
C SER A 133 -1.63 7.07 -16.42
N THR A 134 -1.47 6.09 -17.28
CA THR A 134 -1.85 6.24 -18.69
C THR A 134 -3.07 5.40 -19.00
N PRO A 135 -4.13 5.97 -19.55
CA PRO A 135 -5.30 5.17 -19.91
C PRO A 135 -4.95 4.18 -21.02
N ILE A 136 -5.45 2.96 -20.88
CA ILE A 136 -5.30 1.93 -21.91
C ILE A 136 -6.63 1.25 -22.15
N LYS A 137 -6.79 0.70 -23.32
CA LYS A 137 -8.00 -0.03 -23.63
C LYS A 137 -7.86 -1.47 -23.23
N VAL A 138 -8.86 -1.99 -22.54
CA VAL A 138 -8.89 -3.39 -22.14
C VAL A 138 -10.28 -3.89 -22.50
N GLY A 139 -10.38 -4.71 -23.54
CA GLY A 139 -11.67 -5.16 -24.03
C GLY A 139 -12.50 -3.96 -24.44
N LYS A 140 -13.69 -3.82 -23.88
CA LYS A 140 -14.56 -2.71 -24.18
C LYS A 140 -14.38 -1.55 -23.22
N GLY A 141 -13.58 -1.73 -22.20
CA GLY A 141 -13.43 -0.72 -21.16
C GLY A 141 -12.11 -0.01 -21.22
N THR A 142 -11.89 0.81 -20.21
CA THR A 142 -10.63 1.53 -20.05
C THR A 142 -10.00 1.11 -18.73
N SER A 143 -8.73 0.84 -18.76
CA SER A 143 -7.95 0.61 -17.56
C SER A 143 -6.78 1.58 -17.57
N TYR A 144 -5.81 1.35 -16.72
CA TYR A 144 -4.71 2.29 -16.55
C TYR A 144 -3.40 1.53 -16.42
N ASP A 145 -2.34 2.13 -16.95
CA ASP A 145 -1.00 1.59 -16.81
C ASP A 145 -0.24 2.57 -15.92
N LEU A 146 0.16 2.09 -14.74
CA LEU A 146 0.89 2.93 -13.80
C LEU A 146 2.39 2.79 -14.06
N GLY A 147 2.98 3.86 -14.55
CA GLY A 147 4.42 3.91 -14.73
C GLY A 147 5.09 4.18 -13.41
N PHE A 148 6.12 3.45 -13.10
CA PHE A 148 6.78 3.60 -11.82
C PHE A 148 8.28 3.34 -11.93
N THR A 149 9.01 3.80 -10.91
CA THR A 149 10.42 3.47 -10.76
C THR A 149 10.67 3.06 -9.33
N ILE A 150 11.62 2.16 -9.14
CA ILE A 150 12.11 1.84 -7.81
C ILE A 150 13.28 2.79 -7.58
N SER A 151 13.09 3.75 -6.70
CA SER A 151 14.09 4.80 -6.53
C SER A 151 15.16 4.43 -5.53
N ASP A 152 14.84 3.55 -4.59
CA ASP A 152 15.78 3.16 -3.55
C ASP A 152 15.24 1.94 -2.83
N TRP A 153 15.98 1.42 -1.89
CA TRP A 153 15.60 0.25 -1.10
C TRP A 153 15.81 0.58 0.38
N ASP A 154 14.79 0.30 1.18
CA ASP A 154 14.81 0.65 2.58
C ASP A 154 15.00 -0.60 3.44
N THR A 155 15.97 -0.56 4.33
CA THR A 155 16.25 -1.70 5.20
C THR A 155 15.14 -1.89 6.23
N ASP A 156 14.62 -0.79 6.76
CA ASP A 156 13.61 -0.87 7.81
C ASP A 156 12.67 0.32 7.69
N PRO A 157 11.69 0.24 6.78
CA PRO A 157 10.78 1.35 6.56
C PRO A 157 9.94 1.67 7.78
N LYS A 158 9.75 0.70 8.66
CA LYS A 158 8.95 0.94 9.82
C LYS A 158 9.66 1.80 10.83
N SER A 159 10.96 1.65 10.96
CA SER A 159 11.68 2.48 11.89
C SER A 159 11.80 3.90 11.39
N LYS A 160 11.82 4.08 10.05
CA LYS A 160 11.85 5.41 9.59
C LYS A 160 10.61 6.11 9.87
N ALA A 161 9.70 5.41 10.21
CA ALA A 161 8.48 5.96 10.44
C ALA A 161 8.44 6.79 11.53
N GLN A 162 9.19 6.70 12.32
CA GLN A 162 9.00 7.27 13.46
C GLN A 162 9.09 8.49 13.53
N PRO A 163 9.29 8.88 13.81
CA PRO A 163 9.31 9.95 14.21
C PRO A 163 9.35 10.95 13.72
N PRO A 164 9.41 11.06 13.01
CA PRO A 164 9.50 12.22 12.58
C PRO A 164 8.64 13.05 13.18
N GLU A 165 7.83 12.67 13.44
CA GLU A 165 6.96 13.40 13.89
C GLU A 165 7.41 13.94 14.90
N GLU A 166 7.92 13.46 15.41
CA GLU A 166 8.34 13.97 16.43
C GLU A 166 9.33 14.68 16.07
N ALA A 167 9.82 14.34 15.33
CA ALA A 167 10.85 15.00 15.04
C ALA A 167 10.50 16.24 14.63
N LYS A 168 9.86 16.41 14.25
CA LYS A 168 9.63 17.47 13.90
C LYS A 168 9.25 18.17 14.76
N THR A 169 9.05 17.91 15.29
CA THR A 169 8.65 18.59 16.05
C THR A 169 9.50 19.06 16.73
N VAL A 170 10.00 18.74 16.89
CA VAL A 170 10.76 19.07 17.62
C VAL A 170 11.46 19.99 17.24
N GLU A 171 11.66 20.04 16.65
CA GLU A 171 12.29 20.79 16.47
C GLU A 171 11.87 21.82 16.44
N ALA A 172 11.29 21.91 16.40
CA ALA A 172 10.95 22.87 16.41
C ALA A 172 11.00 23.42 17.41
N GLU A 173 10.93 23.12 17.95
CA GLU A 173 10.93 23.63 18.85
C GLU A 173 11.77 24.06 19.24
N VAL A 174 12.17 23.98 19.04
CA VAL A 174 13.07 24.35 19.44
C VAL A 174 13.38 25.37 19.16
N SER A 175 13.28 25.60 18.71
CA SER A 175 13.64 26.50 18.56
C SER A 175 13.34 27.39 19.16
N PHE A 176 13.02 27.23 19.66
CA PHE A 176 12.88 28.04 20.35
C PHE A 176 13.43 28.51 20.95
N ASP A 177 13.68 28.16 21.02
CA ASP A 177 14.24 28.56 21.71
C ASP A 177 14.99 29.19 21.59
N ASP A 178 15.17 29.08 21.08
CA ASP A 178 15.90 29.64 20.88
C ASP A 178 15.74 30.72 21.05
N PHE A 179 15.37 30.89 21.17
CA PHE A 179 15.30 31.76 21.42
C PHE A 179 15.59 32.35 22.18
N LYS A 180 15.79 32.21 22.51
CA LYS A 180 16.10 32.77 23.35
C LYS A 180 16.59 33.34 23.69
#